data_9071641f25421e96a6681b4d5f0af142
#
_entry.id   9071641f25421e96a6681b4d5f0af142
#
_cell.length_a   1.000
_cell.length_b   1.000
_cell.length_c   1.000
_cell.angle_alpha   90.00
_cell.angle_beta   90.00
_cell.angle_gamma   90.00
#
_symmetry.space_group_name_H-M   'P 1'
#
loop_
_entity.id
_entity.type
_entity.pdbx_description
1 polymer ?
#
loop_
_entity_poly.entity_id
_entity_poly.type
_entity_poly.pdbx_seq_one_letter_code
_entity_poly.pdbx_strand_id
1 'polypeptide(L)'
;MYKKILVALENGRADETLLPHISHLARLLGSELLLIHVADGWAARNFEQLGLAESEEMIGDRDYLESTAGTLRTGGLHVDVCLARGNPPDEILKTAEQYHCDLIAMTTHGHRLFGDLIHGSTITSVRHKSRIPILLVRAGVPSTPPS
;
A
#
# COMPACT_ATOMS: atom_id res chain seq x y z
N MET A 1 16.16 10.28 8.51
CA MET A 1 14.71 10.39 8.73
C MET A 1 13.99 9.64 7.63
N TYR A 2 12.99 8.87 7.99
CA TYR A 2 12.22 7.98 7.12
C TYR A 2 13.10 6.99 6.36
N LYS A 3 13.74 6.12 7.13
CA LYS A 3 14.62 5.09 6.55
C LYS A 3 13.85 4.01 5.83
N LYS A 4 12.65 3.68 6.31
CA LYS A 4 11.82 2.64 5.72
C LYS A 4 10.35 3.08 5.71
N ILE A 5 9.77 3.11 4.52
CA ILE A 5 8.41 3.58 4.31
C ILE A 5 7.52 2.40 3.93
N LEU A 6 6.44 2.22 4.69
CA LEU A 6 5.39 1.27 4.33
C LEU A 6 4.44 1.96 3.36
N VAL A 7 4.25 1.38 2.19
CA VAL A 7 3.40 1.93 1.13
C VAL A 7 2.19 1.03 0.97
N ALA A 8 1.02 1.52 1.37
CA ALA A 8 -0.21 0.74 1.29
C ALA A 8 -0.84 0.88 -0.09
N LEU A 9 -0.77 -0.18 -0.87
CA LEU A 9 -1.29 -0.23 -2.23
C LEU A 9 -2.67 -0.87 -2.26
N GLU A 10 -3.51 -0.38 -3.15
CA GLU A 10 -4.88 -0.88 -3.30
C GLU A 10 -5.04 -1.84 -4.48
N ASN A 11 -4.01 -1.96 -5.32
CA ASN A 11 -4.08 -2.68 -6.59
C ASN A 11 -5.13 -2.06 -7.51
N GLY A 12 -5.08 -0.72 -7.62
CA GLY A 12 -6.03 0.04 -8.40
C GLY A 12 -5.48 1.39 -8.81
N ARG A 13 -6.37 2.25 -9.27
CA ARG A 13 -5.99 3.55 -9.84
C ARG A 13 -5.34 4.50 -8.84
N ALA A 14 -5.66 4.36 -7.57
CA ALA A 14 -5.06 5.18 -6.52
C ALA A 14 -3.54 5.02 -6.47
N ASP A 15 -3.04 3.85 -6.79
CA ASP A 15 -1.61 3.56 -6.79
C ASP A 15 -0.86 4.37 -7.85
N GLU A 16 -1.53 4.73 -8.95
CA GLU A 16 -0.94 5.55 -10.01
C GLU A 16 -0.55 6.94 -9.52
N THR A 17 -1.20 7.44 -8.48
CA THR A 17 -0.85 8.70 -7.86
C THR A 17 0.19 8.51 -6.76
N LEU A 18 0.02 7.47 -5.94
CA LEU A 18 0.87 7.24 -4.78
C LEU A 18 2.29 6.86 -5.16
N LEU A 19 2.44 5.93 -6.11
CA LEU A 19 3.75 5.37 -6.43
C LEU A 19 4.76 6.40 -6.96
N PRO A 20 4.41 7.27 -7.91
CA PRO A 20 5.36 8.31 -8.35
C PRO A 20 5.76 9.24 -7.22
N HIS A 21 4.78 9.63 -6.39
CA HIS A 21 5.02 10.53 -5.28
C HIS A 21 5.99 9.93 -4.26
N ILE A 22 5.72 8.70 -3.85
CA ILE A 22 6.54 8.06 -2.82
C ILE A 22 7.91 7.64 -3.35
N SER A 23 8.00 7.28 -4.63
CA SER A 23 9.28 6.96 -5.26
C SER A 23 10.21 8.17 -5.27
N HIS A 24 9.67 9.33 -5.59
CA HIS A 24 10.43 10.57 -5.58
C HIS A 24 10.92 10.89 -4.16
N LEU A 25 10.03 10.77 -3.19
CA LEU A 25 10.39 11.01 -1.78
C LEU A 25 11.47 10.04 -1.31
N ALA A 26 11.33 8.76 -1.64
CA ALA A 26 12.30 7.74 -1.25
C ALA A 26 13.69 8.01 -1.85
N ARG A 27 13.75 8.46 -3.09
CA ARG A 27 15.02 8.83 -3.72
C ARG A 27 15.67 10.01 -3.01
N LEU A 28 14.89 11.02 -2.65
CA LEU A 28 15.41 12.20 -1.95
C LEU A 28 15.95 11.87 -0.58
N LEU A 29 15.30 10.93 0.13
CA LEU A 29 15.65 10.60 1.51
C LEU A 29 16.55 9.38 1.63
N GLY A 30 16.77 8.63 0.55
CA GLY A 30 17.47 7.36 0.63
C GLY A 30 16.68 6.28 1.35
N SER A 31 15.36 6.32 1.26
CA SER A 31 14.48 5.40 1.98
C SER A 31 14.37 4.06 1.28
N GLU A 32 14.19 2.99 2.07
CA GLU A 32 13.72 1.71 1.57
C GLU A 32 12.18 1.71 1.55
N LEU A 33 11.60 0.93 0.66
CA LEU A 33 10.16 0.80 0.54
C LEU A 33 9.71 -0.61 0.87
N LEU A 34 8.62 -0.72 1.61
CA LEU A 34 7.91 -1.98 1.81
C LEU A 34 6.50 -1.78 1.26
N LEU A 35 6.19 -2.45 0.16
CA LEU A 35 4.87 -2.37 -0.46
C LEU A 35 3.95 -3.39 0.21
N ILE A 36 2.80 -2.96 0.68
CA ILE A 36 1.81 -3.86 1.25
C ILE A 36 0.49 -3.74 0.50
N HIS A 37 -0.12 -4.89 0.23
CA HIS A 37 -1.51 -4.98 -0.19
C HIS A 37 -2.21 -5.92 0.79
N VAL A 38 -3.37 -5.51 1.27
CA VAL A 38 -4.15 -6.31 2.21
C VAL A 38 -5.35 -6.88 1.47
N ALA A 39 -5.37 -8.19 1.32
CA ALA A 39 -6.48 -8.88 0.70
C ALA A 39 -7.74 -8.73 1.57
N ASP A 40 -8.88 -8.60 0.90
CA ASP A 40 -10.16 -8.40 1.57
C ASP A 40 -10.40 -9.43 2.66
N GLY A 41 -10.73 -8.96 3.86
CA GLY A 41 -11.03 -9.82 4.99
C GLY A 41 -12.18 -10.79 4.73
N TRP A 42 -13.17 -10.38 3.92
CA TRP A 42 -14.25 -11.27 3.52
C TRP A 42 -13.71 -12.42 2.66
N ALA A 43 -12.92 -12.10 1.66
CA ALA A 43 -12.29 -13.10 0.80
C ALA A 43 -11.41 -14.04 1.61
N ALA A 44 -10.61 -13.50 2.53
CA ALA A 44 -9.75 -14.31 3.39
C ALA A 44 -10.55 -15.28 4.27
N ARG A 45 -11.70 -14.82 4.82
CA ARG A 45 -12.55 -15.66 5.66
C ARG A 45 -13.23 -16.77 4.88
N ASN A 46 -13.51 -16.54 3.61
CA ASN A 46 -14.21 -17.50 2.75
C ASN A 46 -13.27 -18.23 1.80
N PHE A 47 -11.97 -18.14 2.05
CA PHE A 47 -10.95 -18.73 1.20
C PHE A 47 -11.21 -20.19 0.85
N GLU A 48 -11.48 -21.01 1.85
CA GLU A 48 -11.72 -22.44 1.64
C GLU A 48 -12.99 -22.72 0.85
N GLN A 49 -13.99 -21.83 0.94
CA GLN A 49 -15.26 -21.98 0.26
C GLN A 49 -15.19 -21.53 -1.20
N LEU A 50 -14.36 -20.51 -1.49
CA LEU A 50 -14.23 -19.96 -2.82
C LEU A 50 -13.26 -20.73 -3.71
N GLY A 51 -12.30 -21.41 -3.08
CA GLY A 51 -11.40 -22.31 -3.80
C GLY A 51 -10.50 -21.63 -4.81
N LEU A 52 -10.49 -22.17 -6.04
CA LEU A 52 -9.56 -21.73 -7.08
C LEU A 52 -9.67 -20.27 -7.49
N ALA A 53 -10.88 -19.73 -7.53
CA ALA A 53 -11.09 -18.34 -7.95
C ALA A 53 -10.37 -17.36 -7.03
N GLU A 54 -10.42 -17.63 -5.74
CA GLU A 54 -9.73 -16.80 -4.78
C GLU A 54 -8.22 -16.97 -4.84
N SER A 55 -7.76 -18.19 -5.08
CA SER A 55 -6.34 -18.44 -5.28
C SER A 55 -5.80 -17.68 -6.48
N GLU A 56 -6.57 -17.58 -7.56
CA GLU A 56 -6.21 -16.80 -8.74
C GLU A 56 -6.12 -15.31 -8.42
N GLU A 57 -7.07 -14.78 -7.64
CA GLU A 57 -7.04 -13.38 -7.22
C GLU A 57 -5.82 -13.08 -6.38
N MET A 58 -5.48 -13.96 -5.45
CA MET A 58 -4.30 -13.78 -4.61
C MET A 58 -3.00 -13.86 -5.40
N ILE A 59 -2.93 -14.75 -6.40
CA ILE A 59 -1.79 -14.82 -7.31
C ILE A 59 -1.68 -13.51 -8.09
N GLY A 60 -2.80 -12.98 -8.55
CA GLY A 60 -2.83 -11.69 -9.25
C GLY A 60 -2.33 -10.54 -8.38
N ASP A 61 -2.75 -10.51 -7.12
CA ASP A 61 -2.30 -9.49 -6.17
C ASP A 61 -0.80 -9.59 -5.91
N ARG A 62 -0.29 -10.80 -5.76
CA ARG A 62 1.14 -11.02 -5.57
C ARG A 62 1.93 -10.62 -6.80
N ASP A 63 1.45 -10.99 -7.98
CA ASP A 63 2.10 -10.64 -9.25
C ASP A 63 2.14 -9.12 -9.43
N TYR A 64 1.07 -8.44 -9.06
CA TYR A 64 1.03 -6.98 -9.09
C TYR A 64 2.09 -6.36 -8.19
N LEU A 65 2.18 -6.84 -6.94
CA LEU A 65 3.19 -6.34 -5.99
C LEU A 65 4.61 -6.60 -6.48
N GLU A 66 4.88 -7.80 -6.96
CA GLU A 66 6.22 -8.16 -7.45
C GLU A 66 6.60 -7.38 -8.70
N SER A 67 5.65 -7.20 -9.62
CA SER A 67 5.86 -6.41 -10.82
C SER A 67 6.15 -4.95 -10.48
N THR A 68 5.37 -4.38 -9.56
CA THR A 68 5.55 -3.01 -9.10
C THR A 68 6.91 -2.84 -8.43
N ALA A 69 7.27 -3.77 -7.55
CA ALA A 69 8.56 -3.75 -6.88
C ALA A 69 9.71 -3.84 -7.89
N GLY A 70 9.56 -4.71 -8.89
CA GLY A 70 10.57 -4.86 -9.94
C GLY A 70 10.81 -3.56 -10.70
N THR A 71 9.75 -2.85 -11.05
CA THR A 71 9.84 -1.56 -11.72
C THR A 71 10.59 -0.54 -10.84
N LEU A 72 10.26 -0.48 -9.56
CA LEU A 72 10.89 0.46 -8.64
C LEU A 72 12.36 0.09 -8.38
N ARG A 73 12.68 -1.19 -8.30
CA ARG A 73 14.06 -1.66 -8.14
C ARG A 73 14.91 -1.29 -9.35
N THR A 74 14.35 -1.40 -10.55
CA THR A 74 15.03 -0.98 -11.78
C THR A 74 15.36 0.51 -11.72
N GLY A 75 14.53 1.31 -11.07
CA GLY A 75 14.79 2.73 -10.84
C GLY A 75 15.76 3.02 -9.70
N GLY A 76 16.38 2.01 -9.10
CA GLY A 76 17.41 2.17 -8.08
C GLY A 76 16.95 2.14 -6.63
N LEU A 77 15.69 1.80 -6.38
CA LEU A 77 15.14 1.74 -5.02
C LEU A 77 15.28 0.33 -4.43
N HIS A 78 15.43 0.27 -3.11
CA HIS A 78 15.33 -0.98 -2.37
C HIS A 78 13.87 -1.20 -2.00
N VAL A 79 13.27 -2.29 -2.48
CA VAL A 79 11.84 -2.53 -2.33
C VAL A 79 11.58 -3.98 -1.95
N ASP A 80 10.83 -4.17 -0.88
CA ASP A 80 10.28 -5.46 -0.48
C ASP A 80 8.76 -5.43 -0.61
N VAL A 81 8.14 -6.58 -0.61
CA VAL A 81 6.69 -6.71 -0.75
C VAL A 81 6.11 -7.56 0.38
N CYS A 82 4.87 -7.28 0.71
CA CYS A 82 4.10 -8.04 1.70
C CYS A 82 2.65 -8.14 1.23
N LEU A 83 2.19 -9.37 1.00
CA LEU A 83 0.78 -9.63 0.73
C LEU A 83 0.16 -10.12 2.03
N ALA A 84 -0.65 -9.28 2.65
CA ALA A 84 -1.31 -9.59 3.92
C ALA A 84 -2.76 -9.97 3.69
N ARG A 85 -3.35 -10.63 4.69
CA ARG A 85 -4.76 -11.00 4.70
C ARG A 85 -5.36 -10.57 6.01
N GLY A 86 -6.56 -10.03 5.97
CA GLY A 86 -7.30 -9.70 7.17
C GLY A 86 -7.88 -8.30 7.12
N ASN A 87 -7.95 -7.69 8.28
CA ASN A 87 -8.48 -6.36 8.44
C ASN A 87 -7.43 -5.33 7.99
N PRO A 88 -7.71 -4.49 6.99
CA PRO A 88 -6.69 -3.60 6.43
C PRO A 88 -5.96 -2.73 7.45
N PRO A 89 -6.65 -1.96 8.33
CA PRO A 89 -5.90 -1.11 9.27
C PRO A 89 -5.03 -1.91 10.24
N ASP A 90 -5.51 -3.05 10.70
CA ASP A 90 -4.73 -3.88 11.64
C ASP A 90 -3.49 -4.46 10.97
N GLU A 91 -3.64 -4.94 9.74
CA GLU A 91 -2.51 -5.52 9.01
C GLU A 91 -1.48 -4.47 8.61
N ILE A 92 -1.92 -3.26 8.25
CA ILE A 92 -1.03 -2.15 7.94
C ILE A 92 -0.19 -1.79 9.16
N LEU A 93 -0.82 -1.61 10.31
CA LEU A 93 -0.13 -1.24 11.54
C LEU A 93 0.81 -2.34 12.03
N LYS A 94 0.35 -3.58 12.00
CA LYS A 94 1.14 -4.74 12.40
C LYS A 94 2.41 -4.86 11.54
N THR A 95 2.25 -4.74 10.25
CA THR A 95 3.37 -4.83 9.30
C THR A 95 4.35 -3.69 9.51
N ALA A 96 3.85 -2.47 9.68
CA ALA A 96 4.71 -1.31 9.92
C ALA A 96 5.58 -1.50 11.16
N GLU A 97 4.99 -2.01 12.24
CA GLU A 97 5.74 -2.28 13.48
C GLU A 97 6.72 -3.44 13.31
N GLN A 98 6.26 -4.52 12.71
CA GLN A 98 7.07 -5.72 12.53
C GLN A 98 8.34 -5.46 11.72
N TYR A 99 8.24 -4.65 10.69
CA TYR A 99 9.36 -4.34 9.79
C TYR A 99 10.06 -3.03 10.11
N HIS A 100 9.72 -2.42 11.24
CA HIS A 100 10.34 -1.18 11.72
C HIS A 100 10.24 -0.03 10.73
N CYS A 101 9.09 0.11 10.09
CA CYS A 101 8.83 1.25 9.22
C CYS A 101 8.63 2.51 10.06
N ASP A 102 9.16 3.64 9.57
CA ASP A 102 9.05 4.90 10.29
C ASP A 102 8.18 5.94 9.58
N LEU A 103 7.55 5.53 8.49
CA LEU A 103 6.52 6.30 7.79
C LEU A 103 5.54 5.33 7.13
N ILE A 104 4.26 5.66 7.19
CA ILE A 104 3.22 4.93 6.46
C ILE A 104 2.66 5.87 5.40
N ALA A 105 2.68 5.45 4.13
CA ALA A 105 2.13 6.22 3.02
C ALA A 105 0.86 5.56 2.50
N MET A 106 -0.19 6.34 2.38
CA MET A 106 -1.51 5.87 1.94
C MET A 106 -2.12 6.91 1.01
N THR A 107 -3.15 6.51 0.27
CA THR A 107 -3.94 7.46 -0.50
C THR A 107 -5.24 7.80 0.22
N THR A 108 -5.67 9.04 0.06
CA THR A 108 -7.04 9.41 0.35
C THR A 108 -7.75 9.57 -1.00
N HIS A 109 -9.04 9.29 -1.03
CA HIS A 109 -9.80 9.44 -2.27
C HIS A 109 -10.50 10.79 -2.29
N GLY A 110 -10.17 11.60 -3.29
CA GLY A 110 -10.88 12.85 -3.53
C GLY A 110 -12.26 12.61 -4.12
N HIS A 111 -12.44 11.46 -4.76
CA HIS A 111 -13.70 11.00 -5.33
C HIS A 111 -13.91 9.55 -4.97
N ARG A 112 -15.14 9.07 -5.12
CA ARG A 112 -15.45 7.68 -4.84
C ARG A 112 -14.75 6.78 -5.84
N LEU A 113 -13.84 5.97 -5.33
CA LEU A 113 -13.25 4.86 -6.06
C LEU A 113 -13.90 3.61 -5.51
N PHE A 114 -14.65 2.93 -6.36
CA PHE A 114 -15.41 1.77 -5.94
C PHE A 114 -14.52 0.55 -5.80
N GLY A 115 -14.82 -0.30 -4.81
CA GLY A 115 -14.12 -1.54 -4.61
C GLY A 115 -12.78 -1.42 -3.92
N ASP A 116 -12.42 -0.25 -3.45
CA ASP A 116 -11.15 -0.03 -2.77
C ASP A 116 -11.18 -0.60 -1.36
N LEU A 117 -10.10 -1.27 -1.00
CA LEU A 117 -9.92 -1.82 0.34
C LEU A 117 -9.55 -0.73 1.34
N ILE A 118 -8.84 0.29 0.87
CA ILE A 118 -8.41 1.41 1.69
C ILE A 118 -9.34 2.59 1.43
N HIS A 119 -10.19 2.87 2.38
CA HIS A 119 -11.15 3.96 2.31
C HIS A 119 -11.12 4.77 3.61
N GLY A 120 -12.05 5.69 3.77
CA GLY A 120 -12.07 6.61 4.89
C GLY A 120 -11.98 5.94 6.26
N SER A 121 -12.67 4.82 6.46
CA SER A 121 -12.63 4.10 7.74
C SER A 121 -11.26 3.49 8.02
N THR A 122 -10.57 2.98 7.01
CA THR A 122 -9.22 2.46 7.16
C THR A 122 -8.25 3.56 7.55
N ILE A 123 -8.31 4.70 6.86
CA ILE A 123 -7.47 5.85 7.16
C ILE A 123 -7.71 6.33 8.59
N THR A 124 -8.97 6.45 8.98
CA THR A 124 -9.33 6.88 10.34
C THR A 124 -8.78 5.94 11.39
N SER A 125 -8.91 4.63 11.20
CA SER A 125 -8.39 3.64 12.14
C SER A 125 -6.87 3.69 12.23
N VAL A 126 -6.18 3.78 11.11
CA VAL A 126 -4.72 3.88 11.10
C VAL A 126 -4.26 5.14 11.81
N ARG A 127 -4.89 6.27 11.53
CA ARG A 127 -4.56 7.54 12.19
C ARG A 127 -4.71 7.47 13.70
N HIS A 128 -5.78 6.86 14.18
CA HIS A 128 -6.05 6.77 15.61
C HIS A 128 -5.09 5.86 16.35
N LYS A 129 -4.69 4.77 15.72
CA LYS A 129 -3.90 3.72 16.38
C LYS A 129 -2.41 3.84 16.16
N SER A 130 -2.00 4.54 15.11
CA SER A 130 -0.60 4.58 14.72
C SER A 130 0.23 5.52 15.60
N ARG A 131 1.41 5.06 15.97
CA ARG A 131 2.45 5.92 16.56
C ARG A 131 3.45 6.36 15.49
N ILE A 132 3.33 5.80 14.29
CA ILE A 132 4.19 6.12 13.16
C ILE A 132 3.55 7.25 12.37
N PRO A 133 4.31 8.25 11.91
CA PRO A 133 3.76 9.30 11.04
C PRO A 133 3.13 8.74 9.78
N ILE A 134 2.10 9.40 9.30
CA ILE A 134 1.34 8.96 8.13
C ILE A 134 1.38 10.07 7.08
N LEU A 135 1.75 9.70 5.86
CA LEU A 135 1.66 10.57 4.70
C LEU A 135 0.44 10.17 3.89
N LEU A 136 -0.47 11.11 3.71
CA LEU A 136 -1.68 10.89 2.92
C LEU A 136 -1.56 11.63 1.60
N VAL A 137 -1.61 10.90 0.50
CA VAL A 137 -1.57 11.46 -0.85
C VAL A 137 -2.98 11.35 -1.44
N ARG A 138 -3.50 12.46 -1.95
CA ARG A 138 -4.85 12.48 -2.51
C ARG A 138 -4.85 11.81 -3.88
N ALA A 139 -5.61 10.71 -4.02
CA ALA A 139 -5.73 10.00 -5.28
C ALA A 139 -6.50 10.84 -6.31
N GLY A 140 -6.18 10.63 -7.59
CA GLY A 140 -6.82 11.34 -8.68
C GLY A 140 -6.23 12.70 -9.01
N VAL A 141 -5.22 13.14 -8.23
CA VAL A 141 -4.50 14.38 -8.53
C VAL A 141 -3.31 14.03 -9.43
N PRO A 142 -3.04 14.81 -10.50
CA PRO A 142 -1.86 14.54 -11.32
C PRO A 142 -0.60 14.48 -10.48
N SER A 143 0.21 13.44 -10.70
CA SER A 143 1.45 13.25 -9.96
C SER A 143 2.60 14.10 -10.49
N THR A 144 2.39 14.76 -11.61
CA THR A 144 3.39 15.63 -12.20
C THR A 144 3.55 16.87 -11.34
N PRO A 145 4.75 17.16 -10.81
CA PRO A 145 4.92 18.36 -10.02
C PRO A 145 4.64 19.58 -10.87
N PRO A 146 4.06 20.62 -10.29
CA PRO A 146 3.90 21.87 -11.01
C PRO A 146 5.26 22.38 -11.44
N SER A 147 5.37 22.66 -12.69
CA SER A 147 6.63 23.17 -13.26
C SER A 147 6.89 24.61 -12.84
#